data_41ab58e98a4b19f2e7013ea2342286ab
#
_entry.id   41ab58e98a4b19f2e7013ea2342286ab
#
_cell.length_a   1.000
_cell.length_b   1.000
_cell.length_c   1.000
_cell.angle_alpha   90.00
_cell.angle_beta   90.00
_cell.angle_gamma   90.00
#
_symmetry.space_group_name_H-M   'P 1'
#
loop_
_entity.id
_entity.type
_entity.pdbx_description
1 polymer ?
#
loop_
_entity_poly.entity_id
_entity_poly.type
_entity_poly.pdbx_seq_one_letter_code
_entity_poly.pdbx_strand_id
1 'polypeptide(L)'
;MGQKVNPHGIRVGVIKDWDSRWFASKKDFSDNLVEDHKIRTELKAQLKDAGVPKIEIERTVDPSTSAPRVTVNIYCAKPGMVIGKGGEERVALQNKLTKEYGKTVIVNVIEVKSAATNAQLVAEDIARQLENRVTFRRAMKQCMRNAMSPRDRATVPAKGIKALCSGRLGGADIARTESYHEGTIPLQTLRADIDYGFAEAATTYGRIGVKVWVYKGEVLKSAKTAQKKEGGNK
;
A
#
# COMPACT_ATOMS: atom_id res chain seq x y z
N MET A 1 -12.70 25.85 0.25
CA MET A 1 -12.41 24.57 0.94
C MET A 1 -10.91 24.44 1.10
N GLY A 2 -10.43 24.05 2.28
CA GLY A 2 -8.98 23.93 2.54
C GLY A 2 -8.32 22.75 1.84
N GLN A 3 -6.98 22.79 1.79
CA GLN A 3 -6.13 21.72 1.28
C GLN A 3 -6.37 20.41 2.05
N LYS A 4 -6.49 19.28 1.35
CA LYS A 4 -6.65 17.97 1.96
C LYS A 4 -5.30 17.31 2.13
N VAL A 5 -4.99 16.90 3.36
CA VAL A 5 -3.75 16.20 3.70
C VAL A 5 -3.92 14.70 3.47
N ASN A 6 -2.82 13.99 3.19
CA ASN A 6 -2.82 12.53 3.10
C ASN A 6 -3.22 11.93 4.46
N PRO A 7 -4.27 11.09 4.52
CA PRO A 7 -4.77 10.52 5.77
C PRO A 7 -3.75 9.64 6.49
N HIS A 8 -2.85 8.99 5.75
CA HIS A 8 -1.76 8.21 6.32
C HIS A 8 -0.76 9.14 7.02
N GLY A 9 -0.35 10.23 6.36
CA GLY A 9 0.66 11.16 6.88
C GLY A 9 0.31 11.76 8.24
N ILE A 10 -0.94 12.20 8.45
CA ILE A 10 -1.37 12.78 9.74
C ILE A 10 -1.52 11.74 10.86
N ARG A 11 -1.49 10.44 10.54
CA ARG A 11 -1.62 9.33 11.50
C ARG A 11 -0.32 8.62 11.80
N VAL A 12 0.74 8.99 11.11
CA VAL A 12 2.10 8.48 11.39
C VAL A 12 2.52 8.88 12.81
N GLY A 13 3.02 7.91 13.57
CA GLY A 13 3.36 8.09 14.98
C GLY A 13 2.17 8.04 15.96
N VAL A 14 0.92 8.07 15.49
CA VAL A 14 -0.29 7.93 16.32
C VAL A 14 -0.82 6.49 16.25
N ILE A 15 -1.25 6.05 15.06
CA ILE A 15 -1.79 4.70 14.80
C ILE A 15 -1.13 4.00 13.60
N LYS A 16 -0.43 4.75 12.77
CA LYS A 16 0.31 4.24 11.60
C LYS A 16 1.81 4.37 11.83
N ASP A 17 2.54 3.47 11.19
CA ASP A 17 4.00 3.45 11.18
C ASP A 17 4.51 3.75 9.76
N TRP A 18 5.81 3.94 9.63
CA TRP A 18 6.43 4.22 8.33
C TRP A 18 6.80 2.96 7.55
N ASP A 19 6.98 3.13 6.23
CA ASP A 19 7.31 2.02 5.34
C ASP A 19 8.81 1.71 5.28
N SER A 20 9.66 2.63 5.74
CA SER A 20 11.09 2.43 5.90
C SER A 20 11.45 2.46 7.37
N ARG A 21 12.17 1.45 7.85
CA ARG A 21 12.59 1.32 9.25
C ARG A 21 14.10 1.17 9.32
N TRP A 22 14.80 2.30 9.24
CA TRP A 22 16.23 2.34 9.36
C TRP A 22 16.71 3.73 9.79
N PHE A 23 17.92 3.77 10.31
CA PHE A 23 18.66 4.98 10.62
C PHE A 23 19.99 4.95 9.87
N ALA A 24 20.43 6.09 9.35
CA ALA A 24 21.70 6.22 8.67
C ALA A 24 22.40 7.52 9.04
N SER A 25 23.73 7.57 8.85
CA SER A 25 24.51 8.79 8.99
C SER A 25 24.09 9.81 7.92
N LYS A 26 24.44 11.09 8.13
CA LYS A 26 24.14 12.15 7.17
C LYS A 26 24.74 11.90 5.78
N LYS A 27 25.85 11.18 5.71
CA LYS A 27 26.53 10.86 4.44
C LYS A 27 25.78 9.76 3.66
N ASP A 28 25.34 8.71 4.35
CA ASP A 28 24.75 7.51 3.73
C ASP A 28 23.24 7.62 3.52
N PHE A 29 22.60 8.66 4.12
CA PHE A 29 21.15 8.81 4.11
C PHE A 29 20.59 8.97 2.69
N SER A 30 21.22 9.82 1.87
CA SER A 30 20.78 10.11 0.51
C SER A 30 20.83 8.86 -0.37
N ASP A 31 21.93 8.12 -0.30
CA ASP A 31 22.16 6.93 -1.13
C ASP A 31 21.19 5.81 -0.77
N ASN A 32 21.00 5.57 0.52
CA ASN A 32 20.02 4.60 1.00
C ASN A 32 18.58 4.95 0.60
N LEU A 33 18.22 6.24 0.61
CA LEU A 33 16.88 6.69 0.19
C LEU A 33 16.64 6.47 -1.31
N VAL A 34 17.65 6.77 -2.14
CA VAL A 34 17.59 6.55 -3.59
C VAL A 34 17.52 5.06 -3.91
N GLU A 35 18.31 4.22 -3.23
CA GLU A 35 18.24 2.77 -3.36
C GLU A 35 16.86 2.22 -2.99
N ASP A 36 16.28 2.65 -1.85
CA ASP A 36 14.94 2.23 -1.43
C ASP A 36 13.87 2.59 -2.46
N HIS A 37 13.97 3.78 -3.05
CA HIS A 37 13.05 4.21 -4.11
C HIS A 37 13.16 3.33 -5.35
N LYS A 38 14.39 3.01 -5.80
CA LYS A 38 14.63 2.13 -6.95
C LYS A 38 14.08 0.73 -6.69
N ILE A 39 14.39 0.12 -5.52
CA ILE A 39 13.88 -1.19 -5.11
C ILE A 39 12.34 -1.21 -5.17
N ARG A 40 11.67 -0.21 -4.59
CA ARG A 40 10.20 -0.15 -4.61
C ARG A 40 9.63 0.00 -6.01
N THR A 41 10.24 0.83 -6.85
CA THR A 41 9.78 1.07 -8.22
C THR A 41 9.93 -0.18 -9.07
N GLU A 42 11.07 -0.85 -8.98
CA GLU A 42 11.35 -2.08 -9.71
C GLU A 42 10.43 -3.23 -9.28
N LEU A 43 10.31 -3.47 -7.97
CA LEU A 43 9.43 -4.51 -7.43
C LEU A 43 7.96 -4.27 -7.79
N LYS A 44 7.47 -3.03 -7.74
CA LYS A 44 6.10 -2.72 -8.16
C LYS A 44 5.89 -2.96 -9.65
N ALA A 45 6.88 -2.67 -10.49
CA ALA A 45 6.77 -2.92 -11.92
C ALA A 45 6.76 -4.42 -12.25
N GLN A 46 7.64 -5.22 -11.60
CA GLN A 46 7.72 -6.67 -11.82
C GLN A 46 6.52 -7.43 -11.24
N LEU A 47 6.03 -7.02 -10.08
CA LEU A 47 4.98 -7.72 -9.33
C LEU A 47 3.59 -7.10 -9.48
N LYS A 48 3.34 -6.38 -10.59
CA LYS A 48 2.07 -5.68 -10.85
C LYS A 48 0.85 -6.62 -10.71
N ASP A 49 0.95 -7.85 -11.22
CA ASP A 49 -0.16 -8.81 -11.22
C ASP A 49 -0.36 -9.53 -9.88
N ALA A 50 0.65 -9.52 -9.02
CA ALA A 50 0.57 -10.07 -7.66
C ALA A 50 -0.25 -9.20 -6.70
N GLY A 51 -0.51 -7.93 -7.06
CA GLY A 51 -1.22 -6.96 -6.24
C GLY A 51 -0.44 -6.61 -4.98
N VAL A 52 0.57 -5.74 -5.12
CA VAL A 52 1.48 -5.32 -4.03
C VAL A 52 1.10 -3.93 -3.52
N PRO A 53 0.32 -3.83 -2.44
CA PRO A 53 -0.10 -2.54 -1.90
C PRO A 53 1.01 -1.81 -1.15
N LYS A 54 1.93 -2.56 -0.51
CA LYS A 54 2.94 -1.99 0.38
C LYS A 54 4.24 -2.80 0.30
N ILE A 55 5.38 -2.09 0.35
CA ILE A 55 6.72 -2.67 0.48
C ILE A 55 7.41 -1.96 1.65
N GLU A 56 7.72 -2.70 2.70
CA GLU A 56 8.49 -2.20 3.84
C GLU A 56 9.96 -2.60 3.67
N ILE A 57 10.87 -1.66 3.97
CA ILE A 57 12.31 -1.87 3.88
C ILE A 57 12.93 -1.59 5.24
N GLU A 58 13.69 -2.57 5.73
CA GLU A 58 14.45 -2.49 6.96
C GLU A 58 15.93 -2.64 6.63
N ARG A 59 16.77 -1.75 7.15
CA ARG A 59 18.23 -1.82 6.99
C ARG A 59 18.85 -2.07 8.34
N THR A 60 19.61 -3.15 8.43
CA THR A 60 20.30 -3.59 9.62
C THR A 60 21.74 -3.95 9.28
N VAL A 61 22.57 -4.12 10.29
CA VAL A 61 23.92 -4.64 10.15
C VAL A 61 23.91 -6.06 10.71
N ASP A 62 24.44 -7.02 9.98
CA ASP A 62 24.56 -8.38 10.45
C ASP A 62 25.51 -8.43 11.64
N PRO A 63 25.09 -9.01 12.79
CA PRO A 63 25.93 -9.04 13.98
C PRO A 63 27.17 -9.93 13.82
N SER A 64 27.17 -10.88 12.89
CA SER A 64 28.28 -11.81 12.66
C SER A 64 29.32 -11.28 11.69
N THR A 65 28.91 -10.59 10.63
CA THR A 65 29.80 -10.15 9.54
C THR A 65 30.00 -8.64 9.48
N SER A 66 29.27 -7.87 10.30
CA SER A 66 29.21 -6.40 10.22
C SER A 66 28.87 -5.86 8.82
N ALA A 67 28.34 -6.70 7.93
CA ALA A 67 27.94 -6.34 6.59
C ALA A 67 26.54 -5.70 6.56
N PRO A 68 26.29 -4.74 5.66
CA PRO A 68 24.96 -4.12 5.51
C PRO A 68 23.97 -5.15 4.98
N ARG A 69 22.84 -5.30 5.67
CA ARG A 69 21.75 -6.20 5.34
C ARG A 69 20.48 -5.41 5.09
N VAL A 70 19.79 -5.70 4.01
CA VAL A 70 18.53 -5.09 3.63
C VAL A 70 17.43 -6.15 3.68
N THR A 71 16.43 -5.96 4.51
CA THR A 71 15.25 -6.83 4.57
C THR A 71 14.09 -6.13 3.87
N VAL A 72 13.53 -6.76 2.84
CA VAL A 72 12.42 -6.25 2.05
C VAL A 72 11.19 -7.12 2.34
N ASN A 73 10.21 -6.53 3.02
CA ASN A 73 8.93 -7.17 3.33
C ASN A 73 7.90 -6.76 2.27
N ILE A 74 7.52 -7.69 1.39
CA ILE A 74 6.57 -7.48 0.30
C ILE A 74 5.19 -7.96 0.76
N TYR A 75 4.27 -7.01 0.93
CA TYR A 75 2.86 -7.34 1.15
C TYR A 75 2.19 -7.59 -0.19
N CYS A 76 1.53 -8.72 -0.38
CA CYS A 76 0.87 -9.05 -1.64
C CYS A 76 -0.46 -9.77 -1.42
N ALA A 77 -1.39 -9.57 -2.36
CA ALA A 77 -2.68 -10.24 -2.36
C ALA A 77 -2.60 -11.69 -2.87
N LYS A 78 -1.61 -11.99 -3.73
CA LYS A 78 -1.40 -13.31 -4.33
C LYS A 78 0.02 -13.78 -4.08
N PRO A 79 0.33 -14.32 -2.89
CA PRO A 79 1.69 -14.71 -2.51
C PRO A 79 2.28 -15.80 -3.41
N GLY A 80 1.44 -16.70 -3.95
CA GLY A 80 1.90 -17.76 -4.86
C GLY A 80 2.63 -17.26 -6.11
N MET A 81 2.25 -16.08 -6.63
CA MET A 81 2.90 -15.48 -7.80
C MET A 81 4.29 -14.90 -7.47
N VAL A 82 4.53 -14.51 -6.24
CA VAL A 82 5.82 -13.94 -5.79
C VAL A 82 6.77 -15.04 -5.33
N ILE A 83 6.24 -16.09 -4.72
CA ILE A 83 7.04 -17.21 -4.21
C ILE A 83 7.44 -18.15 -5.34
N GLY A 84 6.53 -18.42 -6.30
CA GLY A 84 6.73 -19.39 -7.38
C GLY A 84 6.69 -20.83 -6.90
N LYS A 85 6.93 -21.77 -7.83
CA LYS A 85 7.02 -23.20 -7.51
C LYS A 85 8.28 -23.47 -6.67
N GLY A 86 8.10 -24.08 -5.50
CA GLY A 86 9.21 -24.40 -4.60
C GLY A 86 9.98 -23.20 -4.04
N GLY A 87 9.53 -21.96 -4.27
CA GLY A 87 10.19 -20.74 -3.81
C GLY A 87 11.27 -20.21 -4.77
N GLU A 88 11.38 -20.76 -5.97
CA GLU A 88 12.43 -20.40 -6.96
C GLU A 88 12.38 -18.92 -7.36
N GLU A 89 11.18 -18.36 -7.61
CA GLU A 89 11.04 -16.96 -8.02
C GLU A 89 11.47 -15.99 -6.92
N ARG A 90 11.15 -16.30 -5.66
CA ARG A 90 11.60 -15.51 -4.52
C ARG A 90 13.12 -15.50 -4.41
N VAL A 91 13.78 -16.68 -4.57
CA VAL A 91 15.24 -16.81 -4.51
C VAL A 91 15.90 -16.10 -5.69
N ALA A 92 15.34 -16.24 -6.90
CA ALA A 92 15.82 -15.54 -8.09
C ALA A 92 15.76 -14.02 -7.91
N LEU A 93 14.65 -13.50 -7.38
CA LEU A 93 14.46 -12.08 -7.08
C LEU A 93 15.45 -11.60 -6.02
N GLN A 94 15.66 -12.37 -4.96
CA GLN A 94 16.63 -12.07 -3.90
C GLN A 94 18.06 -12.00 -4.48
N ASN A 95 18.45 -12.98 -5.28
CA ASN A 95 19.77 -13.02 -5.92
C ASN A 95 19.99 -11.86 -6.90
N LYS A 96 18.94 -11.47 -7.65
CA LYS A 96 18.96 -10.32 -8.55
C LYS A 96 19.26 -9.04 -7.78
N LEU A 97 18.46 -8.74 -6.73
CA LEU A 97 18.64 -7.57 -5.90
C LEU A 97 20.01 -7.55 -5.19
N THR A 98 20.48 -8.70 -4.70
CA THR A 98 21.79 -8.81 -4.06
C THR A 98 22.92 -8.48 -5.04
N LYS A 99 22.84 -8.94 -6.30
CA LYS A 99 23.82 -8.62 -7.35
C LYS A 99 23.81 -7.15 -7.75
N GLU A 100 22.62 -6.55 -7.83
CA GLU A 100 22.45 -5.18 -8.29
C GLU A 100 22.94 -4.16 -7.25
N TYR A 101 22.61 -4.38 -5.97
CA TYR A 101 22.95 -3.44 -4.90
C TYR A 101 24.22 -3.79 -4.11
N GLY A 102 24.86 -4.94 -4.37
CA GLY A 102 26.08 -5.37 -3.68
C GLY A 102 25.94 -5.56 -2.16
N LYS A 103 24.70 -5.67 -1.65
CA LYS A 103 24.37 -5.84 -0.23
C LYS A 103 23.57 -7.12 -0.06
N THR A 104 23.63 -7.75 1.11
CA THR A 104 22.80 -8.92 1.41
C THR A 104 21.34 -8.49 1.49
N VAL A 105 20.53 -8.91 0.52
CA VAL A 105 19.10 -8.64 0.50
C VAL A 105 18.33 -9.88 0.92
N ILE A 106 17.37 -9.73 1.83
CA ILE A 106 16.44 -10.79 2.21
C ILE A 106 15.02 -10.36 1.82
N VAL A 107 14.33 -11.22 1.09
CA VAL A 107 12.96 -10.96 0.63
C VAL A 107 12.00 -11.82 1.43
N ASN A 108 11.09 -11.17 2.17
CA ASN A 108 9.98 -11.79 2.86
C ASN A 108 8.67 -11.47 2.15
N VAL A 109 7.83 -12.47 1.99
CA VAL A 109 6.52 -12.34 1.36
C VAL A 109 5.45 -12.46 2.44
N ILE A 110 4.59 -11.44 2.56
CA ILE A 110 3.54 -11.37 3.57
C ILE A 110 2.20 -11.26 2.86
N GLU A 111 1.29 -12.18 3.17
CA GLU A 111 -0.05 -12.18 2.59
C GLU A 111 -0.92 -11.07 3.16
N VAL A 112 -1.64 -10.36 2.29
CA VAL A 112 -2.68 -9.40 2.64
C VAL A 112 -4.02 -10.11 2.68
N LYS A 113 -4.46 -10.48 3.89
CA LYS A 113 -5.70 -11.26 4.12
C LYS A 113 -6.97 -10.59 3.56
N SER A 114 -6.99 -9.26 3.47
CA SER A 114 -8.17 -8.47 3.10
C SER A 114 -7.89 -7.60 1.87
N ALA A 115 -7.74 -8.20 0.71
CA ALA A 115 -7.51 -7.46 -0.54
C ALA A 115 -8.63 -6.47 -0.86
N ALA A 116 -9.90 -6.86 -0.63
CA ALA A 116 -11.07 -6.03 -0.89
C ALA A 116 -11.19 -4.78 -0.01
N THR A 117 -10.56 -4.78 1.18
CA THR A 117 -10.58 -3.65 2.12
C THR A 117 -9.24 -2.92 2.20
N ASN A 118 -8.30 -3.24 1.31
CA ASN A 118 -7.05 -2.51 1.17
C ASN A 118 -7.22 -1.39 0.13
N ALA A 119 -7.05 -0.14 0.56
CA ALA A 119 -7.33 1.03 -0.29
C ALA A 119 -6.47 1.09 -1.55
N GLN A 120 -5.19 0.66 -1.48
CA GLN A 120 -4.30 0.66 -2.64
C GLN A 120 -4.72 -0.38 -3.67
N LEU A 121 -5.06 -1.60 -3.24
CA LEU A 121 -5.53 -2.66 -4.13
C LEU A 121 -6.87 -2.32 -4.78
N VAL A 122 -7.78 -1.69 -4.02
CA VAL A 122 -9.05 -1.20 -4.56
C VAL A 122 -8.83 -0.11 -5.61
N ALA A 123 -7.88 0.82 -5.39
CA ALA A 123 -7.54 1.86 -6.35
C ALA A 123 -6.95 1.27 -7.64
N GLU A 124 -6.04 0.31 -7.53
CA GLU A 124 -5.43 -0.41 -8.65
C GLU A 124 -6.46 -1.25 -9.42
N ASP A 125 -7.44 -1.86 -8.74
CA ASP A 125 -8.51 -2.61 -9.38
C ASP A 125 -9.45 -1.69 -10.18
N ILE A 126 -9.82 -0.53 -9.62
CA ILE A 126 -10.59 0.49 -10.34
C ILE A 126 -9.80 0.96 -11.57
N ALA A 127 -8.50 1.26 -11.43
CA ALA A 127 -7.65 1.71 -12.53
C ALA A 127 -7.60 0.66 -13.65
N ARG A 128 -7.39 -0.60 -13.32
CA ARG A 128 -7.39 -1.73 -14.28
C ARG A 128 -8.73 -1.88 -15.00
N GLN A 129 -9.84 -1.73 -14.29
CA GLN A 129 -11.17 -1.77 -14.93
C GLN A 129 -11.37 -0.61 -15.89
N LEU A 130 -10.86 0.59 -15.60
CA LEU A 130 -10.89 1.75 -16.50
C LEU A 130 -10.03 1.52 -17.75
N GLU A 131 -8.85 0.93 -17.62
CA GLU A 131 -7.98 0.52 -18.73
C GLU A 131 -8.68 -0.50 -19.63
N ASN A 132 -9.46 -1.41 -19.05
CA ASN A 132 -10.29 -2.39 -19.73
C ASN A 132 -11.62 -1.81 -20.27
N ARG A 133 -11.73 -0.47 -20.37
CA ARG A 133 -12.89 0.24 -20.90
C ARG A 133 -14.21 0.00 -20.17
N VAL A 134 -14.17 -0.41 -18.90
CA VAL A 134 -15.37 -0.45 -18.06
C VAL A 134 -15.77 0.98 -17.70
N THR A 135 -17.08 1.26 -17.69
CA THR A 135 -17.57 2.58 -17.32
C THR A 135 -17.17 2.92 -15.89
N PHE A 136 -16.64 4.11 -15.65
CA PHE A 136 -16.11 4.52 -14.34
C PHE A 136 -17.15 4.41 -13.21
N ARG A 137 -18.44 4.70 -13.48
CA ARG A 137 -19.52 4.54 -12.49
C ARG A 137 -19.70 3.09 -12.05
N ARG A 138 -19.62 2.16 -13.00
CA ARG A 138 -19.74 0.72 -12.70
C ARG A 138 -18.51 0.23 -11.93
N ALA A 139 -17.31 0.58 -12.38
CA ALA A 139 -16.06 0.20 -11.72
C ALA A 139 -16.03 0.68 -10.26
N MET A 140 -16.31 1.97 -10.00
CA MET A 140 -16.33 2.54 -8.65
C MET A 140 -17.37 1.85 -7.76
N LYS A 141 -18.63 1.76 -8.20
CA LYS A 141 -19.70 1.16 -7.40
C LYS A 141 -19.48 -0.33 -7.11
N GLN A 142 -18.92 -1.08 -8.06
CA GLN A 142 -18.59 -2.49 -7.88
C GLN A 142 -17.51 -2.68 -6.82
N CYS A 143 -16.41 -1.93 -6.91
CA CYS A 143 -15.33 -2.01 -5.93
C CYS A 143 -15.78 -1.55 -4.54
N MET A 144 -16.59 -0.49 -4.45
CA MET A 144 -17.16 -0.03 -3.18
C MET A 144 -18.05 -1.11 -2.54
N ARG A 145 -18.94 -1.74 -3.30
CA ARG A 145 -19.77 -2.84 -2.82
C ARG A 145 -18.94 -4.01 -2.31
N ASN A 146 -17.86 -4.37 -3.03
CA ASN A 146 -16.96 -5.44 -2.62
C ASN A 146 -16.23 -5.11 -1.31
N ALA A 147 -15.90 -3.86 -1.07
CA ALA A 147 -15.24 -3.42 0.17
C ALA A 147 -16.21 -3.38 1.36
N MET A 148 -17.47 -2.96 1.14
CA MET A 148 -18.50 -2.90 2.19
C MET A 148 -19.10 -4.26 2.52
N SER A 149 -19.15 -5.17 1.53
CA SER A 149 -19.65 -6.54 1.69
C SER A 149 -18.70 -7.51 0.99
N PRO A 150 -17.54 -7.80 1.60
CA PRO A 150 -16.56 -8.71 1.01
C PRO A 150 -17.14 -10.11 0.88
N ARG A 151 -16.82 -10.78 -0.23
CA ARG A 151 -17.29 -12.15 -0.49
C ARG A 151 -16.67 -13.17 0.47
N ASP A 152 -15.45 -12.90 0.91
CA ASP A 152 -14.75 -13.74 1.86
C ASP A 152 -15.23 -13.44 3.29
N ARG A 153 -15.82 -14.44 3.93
CA ARG A 153 -16.30 -14.33 5.33
C ARG A 153 -15.19 -14.02 6.34
N ALA A 154 -13.93 -14.32 6.02
CA ALA A 154 -12.78 -14.01 6.86
C ALA A 154 -12.37 -12.52 6.79
N THR A 155 -12.83 -11.79 5.78
CA THR A 155 -12.52 -10.37 5.60
C THR A 155 -13.49 -9.51 6.38
N VAL A 156 -12.95 -8.67 7.28
CA VAL A 156 -13.77 -7.69 8.01
C VAL A 156 -14.23 -6.61 7.03
N PRO A 157 -15.55 -6.35 6.91
CA PRO A 157 -16.07 -5.32 6.00
C PRO A 157 -15.60 -3.93 6.42
N ALA A 158 -15.42 -3.05 5.44
CA ALA A 158 -15.13 -1.65 5.70
C ALA A 158 -16.35 -0.98 6.34
N LYS A 159 -16.13 -0.05 7.28
CA LYS A 159 -17.20 0.77 7.87
C LYS A 159 -17.59 1.97 7.00
N GLY A 160 -16.74 2.28 6.04
CA GLY A 160 -16.98 3.31 5.03
C GLY A 160 -15.91 3.33 3.97
N ILE A 161 -16.30 3.73 2.77
CA ILE A 161 -15.40 3.87 1.63
C ILE A 161 -15.76 5.11 0.82
N LYS A 162 -14.71 5.79 0.32
CA LYS A 162 -14.84 6.87 -0.66
C LYS A 162 -13.90 6.59 -1.81
N ALA A 163 -14.42 6.61 -3.01
CA ALA A 163 -13.64 6.55 -4.24
C ALA A 163 -13.81 7.86 -5.02
N LEU A 164 -12.73 8.34 -5.63
CA LEU A 164 -12.69 9.56 -6.43
C LEU A 164 -11.89 9.26 -7.70
N CYS A 165 -12.50 9.59 -8.85
CA CYS A 165 -11.84 9.54 -10.15
C CYS A 165 -11.75 10.93 -10.75
N SER A 166 -10.57 11.29 -11.26
CA SER A 166 -10.30 12.61 -11.87
C SER A 166 -9.64 12.45 -13.23
N GLY A 167 -10.14 13.14 -14.24
CA GLY A 167 -9.61 13.11 -15.59
C GLY A 167 -10.71 13.17 -16.64
N ARG A 168 -10.40 12.74 -17.86
CA ARG A 168 -11.36 12.65 -18.99
C ARG A 168 -12.25 11.42 -18.84
N LEU A 169 -13.21 11.50 -17.92
CA LEU A 169 -14.11 10.39 -17.58
C LEU A 169 -15.02 10.03 -18.74
N GLY A 170 -14.95 8.78 -19.20
CA GLY A 170 -15.70 8.30 -20.35
C GLY A 170 -15.27 8.88 -21.69
N GLY A 171 -14.07 9.46 -21.79
CA GLY A 171 -13.54 10.08 -23.00
C GLY A 171 -14.02 11.53 -23.24
N ALA A 172 -14.66 12.16 -22.25
CA ALA A 172 -15.12 13.55 -22.34
C ALA A 172 -13.95 14.51 -22.60
N ASP A 173 -14.16 15.55 -23.42
CA ASP A 173 -13.11 16.52 -23.75
C ASP A 173 -12.68 17.34 -22.54
N ILE A 174 -13.62 17.71 -21.69
CA ILE A 174 -13.36 18.44 -20.46
C ILE A 174 -13.16 17.45 -19.32
N ALA A 175 -12.01 17.50 -18.68
CA ALA A 175 -11.71 16.71 -17.49
C ALA A 175 -12.61 17.14 -16.33
N ARG A 176 -13.11 16.16 -15.58
CA ARG A 176 -13.89 16.39 -14.38
C ARG A 176 -13.53 15.40 -13.29
N THR A 177 -13.96 15.73 -12.08
CA THR A 177 -13.78 14.87 -10.91
C THR A 177 -15.13 14.38 -10.41
N GLU A 178 -15.29 13.08 -10.31
CA GLU A 178 -16.47 12.46 -9.70
C GLU A 178 -16.07 11.63 -8.47
N SER A 179 -16.87 11.72 -7.41
CA SER A 179 -16.63 10.97 -6.17
C SER A 179 -17.91 10.30 -5.71
N TYR A 180 -17.78 9.06 -5.26
CA TYR A 180 -18.83 8.31 -4.57
C TYR A 180 -18.33 7.93 -3.19
N HIS A 181 -19.25 7.89 -2.23
CA HIS A 181 -18.96 7.47 -0.86
C HIS A 181 -20.11 6.62 -0.32
N GLU A 182 -19.76 5.69 0.54
CA GLU A 182 -20.70 4.81 1.24
C GLU A 182 -20.20 4.60 2.67
N GLY A 183 -21.12 4.67 3.64
CA GLY A 183 -20.77 4.66 5.06
C GLY A 183 -20.12 5.97 5.54
N THR A 184 -19.43 5.92 6.69
CA THR A 184 -18.81 7.08 7.35
C THR A 184 -17.29 7.07 7.15
N ILE A 185 -16.69 8.25 6.94
CA ILE A 185 -15.22 8.40 6.78
C ILE A 185 -14.77 9.62 7.59
N PRO A 186 -14.45 9.43 8.87
CA PRO A 186 -14.05 10.53 9.76
C PRO A 186 -12.58 10.91 9.51
N LEU A 187 -12.29 11.71 8.48
CA LEU A 187 -10.93 12.07 8.09
C LEU A 187 -10.16 12.85 9.17
N GLN A 188 -10.87 13.65 9.97
CA GLN A 188 -10.25 14.48 11.02
C GLN A 188 -9.97 13.71 12.31
N THR A 189 -10.63 12.57 12.54
CA THR A 189 -10.44 11.76 13.74
C THR A 189 -9.13 10.98 13.64
N LEU A 190 -8.11 11.33 14.43
CA LEU A 190 -6.77 10.70 14.36
C LEU A 190 -6.77 9.24 14.77
N ARG A 191 -7.64 8.83 15.69
CA ARG A 191 -7.81 7.43 16.11
C ARG A 191 -8.53 6.55 15.08
N ALA A 192 -9.13 7.14 14.04
CA ALA A 192 -9.79 6.39 12.97
C ALA A 192 -8.74 5.73 12.06
N ASP A 193 -8.81 4.40 11.90
CA ASP A 193 -7.97 3.68 10.95
C ASP A 193 -8.49 3.86 9.54
N ILE A 194 -7.90 4.83 8.84
CA ILE A 194 -8.20 5.13 7.44
C ILE A 194 -7.01 4.70 6.60
N ASP A 195 -7.28 3.81 5.66
CA ASP A 195 -6.35 3.40 4.63
C ASP A 195 -6.56 4.27 3.39
N TYR A 196 -5.46 4.62 2.70
CA TYR A 196 -5.48 5.49 1.53
C TYR A 196 -4.70 4.85 0.39
N GLY A 197 -5.30 4.83 -0.80
CA GLY A 197 -4.68 4.34 -2.01
C GLY A 197 -4.79 5.33 -3.16
N PHE A 198 -3.75 5.35 -3.98
CA PHE A 198 -3.68 6.15 -5.21
C PHE A 198 -3.21 5.26 -6.36
N ALA A 199 -3.92 5.34 -7.49
CA ALA A 199 -3.54 4.66 -8.72
C ALA A 199 -3.86 5.55 -9.93
N GLU A 200 -3.14 5.34 -11.02
CA GLU A 200 -3.40 5.99 -12.31
C GLU A 200 -3.80 4.93 -13.33
N ALA A 201 -4.88 5.19 -14.05
CA ALA A 201 -5.31 4.39 -15.20
C ALA A 201 -4.82 5.05 -16.50
N ALA A 202 -4.05 4.32 -17.29
CA ALA A 202 -3.61 4.77 -18.61
C ALA A 202 -4.67 4.42 -19.66
N THR A 203 -5.51 5.39 -20.02
CA THR A 203 -6.55 5.21 -21.02
C THR A 203 -6.14 5.81 -22.36
N THR A 204 -6.85 5.46 -23.44
CA THR A 204 -6.61 6.03 -24.79
C THR A 204 -6.77 7.55 -24.85
N TYR A 205 -7.56 8.13 -23.97
CA TYR A 205 -7.82 9.58 -23.89
C TYR A 205 -6.93 10.32 -22.87
N GLY A 206 -5.99 9.63 -22.22
CA GLY A 206 -5.11 10.19 -21.23
C GLY A 206 -5.13 9.41 -19.90
N ARG A 207 -4.51 9.97 -18.87
CA ARG A 207 -4.48 9.35 -17.54
C ARG A 207 -5.65 9.79 -16.69
N ILE A 208 -6.24 8.84 -15.97
CA ILE A 208 -7.29 9.07 -14.97
C ILE A 208 -6.70 8.73 -13.60
N GLY A 209 -6.65 9.72 -12.70
CA GLY A 209 -6.22 9.53 -11.33
C GLY A 209 -7.35 8.96 -10.48
N VAL A 210 -7.07 7.89 -9.76
CA VAL A 210 -8.01 7.23 -8.84
C VAL A 210 -7.48 7.39 -7.42
N LYS A 211 -8.32 7.90 -6.51
CA LYS A 211 -8.03 8.00 -5.08
C LYS A 211 -9.10 7.26 -4.28
N VAL A 212 -8.67 6.43 -3.35
CA VAL A 212 -9.58 5.63 -2.51
C VAL A 212 -9.24 5.82 -1.05
N TRP A 213 -10.26 5.99 -0.22
CA TRP A 213 -10.17 6.01 1.24
C TRP A 213 -11.05 4.90 1.79
N VAL A 214 -10.50 4.05 2.63
CA VAL A 214 -11.22 2.96 3.30
C VAL A 214 -11.13 3.14 4.80
N TYR A 215 -12.26 3.24 5.45
CA TYR A 215 -12.36 3.33 6.90
C TYR A 215 -12.61 1.95 7.50
N LYS A 216 -11.67 1.47 8.32
CA LYS A 216 -11.72 0.14 8.96
C LYS A 216 -12.30 0.16 10.38
N GLY A 217 -12.35 1.32 11.01
CA GLY A 217 -12.83 1.49 12.37
C GLY A 217 -11.91 2.37 13.21
N GLU A 218 -12.17 2.46 14.50
CA GLU A 218 -11.33 3.21 15.43
C GLU A 218 -10.37 2.29 16.17
N VAL A 219 -9.14 2.75 16.33
CA VAL A 219 -8.11 2.10 17.16
C VAL A 219 -8.08 2.80 18.50
N LEU A 220 -8.64 2.13 19.52
CA LEU A 220 -8.59 2.60 20.88
C LEU A 220 -7.37 1.98 21.58
N LYS A 221 -6.62 2.77 22.34
CA LYS A 221 -5.52 2.27 23.17
C LYS A 221 -6.13 1.40 24.25
N SER A 222 -5.94 0.08 24.19
CA SER A 222 -6.31 -0.81 25.30
C SER A 222 -5.30 -0.62 26.44
N ALA A 223 -5.77 -0.69 27.68
CA ALA A 223 -4.92 -0.56 28.88
C ALA A 223 -3.74 -1.55 28.88
N LYS A 224 -3.87 -2.72 28.25
CA LYS A 224 -2.81 -3.72 28.08
C LYS A 224 -1.67 -3.26 27.15
N THR A 225 -1.91 -2.36 26.21
CA THR A 225 -0.88 -1.85 25.29
C THR A 225 -0.09 -0.71 25.94
N ALA A 226 -0.67 0.02 26.87
CA ALA A 226 0.01 1.05 27.66
C ALA A 226 1.08 0.44 28.57
N GLN A 227 0.77 -0.64 29.28
CA GLN A 227 1.72 -1.33 30.19
C GLN A 227 2.92 -1.94 29.47
N LYS A 228 2.79 -2.34 28.19
CA LYS A 228 3.90 -2.90 27.43
C LYS A 228 4.89 -1.84 26.93
N LYS A 229 4.50 -0.55 26.88
CA LYS A 229 5.40 0.57 26.54
C LYS A 229 6.17 1.11 27.74
N GLU A 230 5.62 0.99 28.94
CA GLU A 230 6.30 1.42 30.18
C GLU A 230 7.28 0.39 30.72
N GLY A 231 7.15 -0.89 30.36
CA GLY A 231 8.06 -1.97 30.78
C GLY A 231 9.30 -2.19 29.91
N GLY A 232 9.51 -1.38 28.89
CA GLY A 232 10.63 -1.51 27.93
C GLY A 232 11.87 -0.66 28.22
N ASN A 233 11.90 0.04 29.35
CA ASN A 233 13.04 0.87 29.77
C ASN A 233 13.54 0.40 31.15
N LYS A 234 14.08 -0.78 31.22
CA LYS A 234 14.97 -1.23 32.33
C LYS A 234 16.10 -2.03 31.71
#